data_3cc4ab61451c4078167119127d4d0964
#
_entry.id   3cc4ab61451c4078167119127d4d0964
#
_cell.length_a   1.000
_cell.length_b   1.000
_cell.length_c   1.000
_cell.angle_alpha   90.00
_cell.angle_beta   90.00
_cell.angle_gamma   90.00
#
_symmetry.space_group_name_H-M   'P 1'
#
loop_
_entity.id
_entity.type
_entity.pdbx_description
1 polymer ?
#
loop_
_entity_poly.entity_id
_entity_poly.type
_entity_poly.pdbx_seq_one_letter_code
_entity_poly.pdbx_strand_id
1 'polypeptide(L)'
;MHEASALTAKEWEFSARQSLRVKFDEVATLYGVMREYERLGQEQKNLVAFREWNGSNTTSGLVEYIQALSGPLHELPSLMEPGSRLSRVIDAFDSWLSEVGQVWDARNSLSGENVYVRSLEGLGESWEAQNASLTRKLTGFLRQLERLPPPASGSSIACIVSACKQLLGGLLAELQVMKTVEARVVAKERQWVEERLRLIAQDMGAPVVPTQVQAWRM
;
A
#
# COMPACT_ATOMS: atom_id res chain seq x y z
N MET A 1 46.82 -9.13 53.17
CA MET A 1 46.76 -9.64 51.77
C MET A 1 45.52 -9.20 50.98
N HIS A 2 44.35 -9.02 51.58
CA HIS A 2 43.14 -8.60 50.84
C HIS A 2 43.13 -7.18 50.31
N GLU A 3 43.77 -6.21 50.98
CA GLU A 3 43.83 -4.82 50.53
C GLU A 3 44.69 -4.61 49.26
N ALA A 4 45.81 -5.29 49.13
CA ALA A 4 46.67 -5.24 47.96
C ALA A 4 45.96 -5.81 46.72
N SER A 5 45.18 -6.88 46.86
CA SER A 5 44.39 -7.46 45.78
C SER A 5 43.24 -6.55 45.33
N ALA A 6 42.63 -5.79 46.24
CA ALA A 6 41.57 -4.86 45.92
C ALA A 6 42.10 -3.60 45.18
N LEU A 7 43.30 -3.17 45.49
CA LEU A 7 43.96 -2.04 44.78
C LEU A 7 44.33 -2.44 43.35
N THR A 8 44.94 -3.60 43.15
CA THR A 8 45.27 -4.10 41.81
C THR A 8 44.04 -4.30 40.93
N ALA A 9 42.93 -4.78 41.50
CA ALA A 9 41.65 -4.92 40.78
C ALA A 9 41.10 -3.56 40.30
N LYS A 10 41.16 -2.54 41.13
CA LYS A 10 40.75 -1.17 40.76
C LYS A 10 41.63 -0.54 39.67
N GLU A 11 42.94 -0.76 39.74
CA GLU A 11 43.86 -0.29 38.71
C GLU A 11 43.60 -0.99 37.37
N TRP A 12 43.34 -2.27 37.39
CA TRP A 12 42.96 -3.02 36.21
C TRP A 12 41.63 -2.53 35.61
N GLU A 13 40.62 -2.30 36.43
CA GLU A 13 39.34 -1.77 36.01
C GLU A 13 39.48 -0.37 35.39
N PHE A 14 40.27 0.49 36.01
CA PHE A 14 40.54 1.83 35.47
C PHE A 14 41.25 1.75 34.12
N SER A 15 42.31 0.95 34.00
CA SER A 15 43.06 0.75 32.74
C SER A 15 42.19 0.17 31.65
N ALA A 16 41.35 -0.82 31.98
CA ALA A 16 40.40 -1.40 31.02
C ALA A 16 39.38 -0.37 30.54
N ARG A 17 38.78 0.41 31.44
CA ARG A 17 37.84 1.48 31.08
C ARG A 17 38.52 2.53 30.18
N GLN A 18 39.74 2.93 30.47
CA GLN A 18 40.49 3.88 29.66
C GLN A 18 40.79 3.33 28.27
N SER A 19 41.21 2.07 28.17
CA SER A 19 41.44 1.39 26.89
C SER A 19 40.20 1.26 26.06
N LEU A 20 39.07 0.89 26.67
CA LEU A 20 37.75 0.81 26.00
C LEU A 20 37.32 2.20 25.49
N ARG A 21 37.52 3.25 26.27
CA ARG A 21 37.19 4.62 25.85
C ARG A 21 37.97 5.07 24.62
N VAL A 22 39.28 4.82 24.62
CA VAL A 22 40.15 5.11 23.47
C VAL A 22 39.65 4.34 22.22
N LYS A 23 39.35 3.05 22.38
CA LYS A 23 38.86 2.25 21.27
C LYS A 23 37.48 2.71 20.78
N PHE A 24 36.59 3.12 21.67
CA PHE A 24 35.32 3.69 21.31
C PHE A 24 35.47 4.99 20.51
N ASP A 25 36.34 5.90 20.94
CA ASP A 25 36.61 7.15 20.26
C ASP A 25 37.25 6.92 18.87
N GLU A 26 38.13 5.91 18.75
CA GLU A 26 38.70 5.49 17.47
C GLU A 26 37.61 4.98 16.50
N VAL A 27 36.73 4.09 16.97
CA VAL A 27 35.62 3.53 16.18
C VAL A 27 34.65 4.64 15.80
N ALA A 28 34.31 5.54 16.71
CA ALA A 28 33.41 6.67 16.43
C ALA A 28 33.98 7.59 15.34
N THR A 29 35.32 7.84 15.39
CA THR A 29 36.02 8.63 14.37
C THR A 29 35.99 7.93 13.00
N LEU A 30 36.30 6.64 12.96
CA LEU A 30 36.25 5.84 11.73
C LEU A 30 34.83 5.80 11.14
N TYR A 31 33.83 5.66 11.98
CA TYR A 31 32.44 5.71 11.55
C TYR A 31 32.03 7.06 10.94
N GLY A 32 32.51 8.16 11.56
CA GLY A 32 32.33 9.51 11.02
C GLY A 32 32.96 9.68 9.63
N VAL A 33 34.17 9.20 9.46
CA VAL A 33 34.87 9.22 8.16
C VAL A 33 34.16 8.38 7.12
N MET A 34 33.73 7.19 7.49
CA MET A 34 32.95 6.31 6.59
C MET A 34 31.65 6.97 6.09
N ARG A 35 30.89 7.59 7.00
CA ARG A 35 29.67 8.32 6.63
C ARG A 35 29.93 9.47 5.67
N GLU A 36 31.04 10.18 5.86
CA GLU A 36 31.38 11.28 4.96
C GLU A 36 31.78 10.78 3.57
N TYR A 37 32.49 9.67 3.45
CA TYR A 37 32.75 9.04 2.15
C TYR A 37 31.48 8.54 1.47
N GLU A 38 30.53 7.96 2.22
CA GLU A 38 29.23 7.55 1.70
C GLU A 38 28.44 8.75 1.18
N ARG A 39 28.42 9.87 1.94
CA ARG A 39 27.75 11.12 1.54
C ARG A 39 28.32 11.67 0.24
N LEU A 40 29.66 11.80 0.15
CA LEU A 40 30.33 12.29 -1.06
C LEU A 40 30.09 11.37 -2.26
N GLY A 41 30.14 10.05 -2.06
CA GLY A 41 29.84 9.08 -3.11
C GLY A 41 28.40 9.19 -3.60
N GLN A 42 27.44 9.43 -2.70
CA GLN A 42 26.03 9.62 -3.06
C GLN A 42 25.80 10.95 -3.80
N GLU A 43 26.46 12.03 -3.36
CA GLU A 43 26.41 13.32 -4.07
C GLU A 43 26.92 13.20 -5.51
N GLN A 44 28.01 12.48 -5.72
CA GLN A 44 28.55 12.27 -7.05
C GLN A 44 27.60 11.48 -7.96
N LYS A 45 26.96 10.43 -7.44
CA LYS A 45 25.91 9.68 -8.17
C LYS A 45 24.72 10.58 -8.53
N ASN A 46 24.31 11.43 -7.61
CA ASN A 46 23.21 12.37 -7.84
C ASN A 46 23.56 13.40 -8.91
N LEU A 47 24.78 13.93 -8.91
CA LEU A 47 25.25 14.87 -9.94
C LEU A 47 25.29 14.21 -11.33
N VAL A 48 25.71 12.95 -11.42
CA VAL A 48 25.67 12.20 -12.70
C VAL A 48 24.22 12.06 -13.18
N ALA A 49 23.31 11.64 -12.32
CA ALA A 49 21.89 11.50 -12.66
C ALA A 49 21.26 12.83 -13.15
N PHE A 50 21.58 13.94 -12.49
CA PHE A 50 21.14 15.28 -12.93
C PHE A 50 21.70 15.67 -14.31
N ARG A 51 22.98 15.36 -14.56
CA ARG A 51 23.61 15.63 -15.86
C ARG A 51 22.95 14.81 -16.98
N GLU A 52 22.66 13.54 -16.74
CA GLU A 52 21.98 12.68 -17.69
C GLU A 52 20.57 13.20 -18.02
N TRP A 53 19.82 13.63 -17.01
CA TRP A 53 18.50 14.22 -17.21
C TRP A 53 18.54 15.59 -17.92
N ASN A 54 19.57 16.39 -17.69
CA ASN A 54 19.74 17.68 -18.36
C ASN A 54 20.32 17.55 -19.77
N GLY A 55 21.07 16.48 -20.04
CA GLY A 55 21.73 16.23 -21.33
C GLY A 55 20.84 15.54 -22.38
N SER A 56 19.65 15.06 -22.02
CA SER A 56 18.69 14.54 -22.98
C SER A 56 18.21 15.72 -23.85
N ASN A 57 18.49 15.65 -25.17
CA ASN A 57 18.36 16.71 -26.20
C ASN A 57 16.92 17.27 -26.42
N THR A 58 16.05 17.17 -25.45
CA THR A 58 14.71 17.75 -25.47
C THR A 58 14.70 19.01 -24.62
N THR A 59 14.37 20.15 -25.21
CA THR A 59 14.33 21.48 -24.59
C THR A 59 13.46 21.61 -23.32
N SER A 60 12.74 20.56 -22.94
CA SER A 60 11.87 20.52 -21.77
C SER A 60 12.31 19.52 -20.69
N GLY A 61 13.38 18.76 -20.92
CA GLY A 61 13.72 17.55 -20.16
C GLY A 61 13.64 17.67 -18.62
N LEU A 62 14.53 18.47 -18.02
CA LEU A 62 14.64 18.51 -16.55
C LEU A 62 13.39 19.08 -15.85
N VAL A 63 12.77 20.10 -16.45
CA VAL A 63 11.56 20.74 -15.88
C VAL A 63 10.39 19.78 -15.92
N GLU A 64 10.18 19.06 -17.02
CA GLU A 64 9.14 18.05 -17.14
C GLU A 64 9.35 16.89 -16.16
N TYR A 65 10.60 16.47 -15.93
CA TYR A 65 10.92 15.41 -15.00
C TYR A 65 10.66 15.82 -13.54
N ILE A 66 11.02 17.04 -13.18
CA ILE A 66 10.71 17.61 -11.87
C ILE A 66 9.20 17.73 -11.68
N GLN A 67 8.46 18.18 -12.68
CA GLN A 67 7.00 18.30 -12.64
C GLN A 67 6.34 16.91 -12.51
N ALA A 68 6.80 15.92 -13.27
CA ALA A 68 6.28 14.54 -13.18
C ALA A 68 6.51 13.89 -11.81
N LEU A 69 7.61 14.23 -11.13
CA LEU A 69 7.88 13.77 -9.77
C LEU A 69 7.13 14.57 -8.71
N SER A 70 6.94 15.86 -8.92
CA SER A 70 6.32 16.76 -7.94
C SER A 70 4.90 16.33 -7.57
N GLY A 71 4.09 15.91 -8.55
CA GLY A 71 2.72 15.44 -8.30
C GLY A 71 2.67 14.26 -7.31
N PRO A 72 3.29 13.13 -7.65
CA PRO A 72 3.33 11.97 -6.74
C PRO A 72 3.95 12.28 -5.38
N LEU A 73 5.07 13.01 -5.32
CA LEU A 73 5.76 13.33 -4.07
C LEU A 73 4.93 14.21 -3.14
N HIS A 74 4.12 15.09 -3.70
CA HIS A 74 3.26 15.97 -2.90
C HIS A 74 1.98 15.27 -2.45
N GLU A 75 1.38 14.47 -3.32
CA GLU A 75 0.07 13.89 -3.09
C GLU A 75 0.08 12.54 -2.38
N LEU A 76 1.10 11.69 -2.60
CA LEU A 76 1.16 10.38 -1.95
C LEU A 76 1.16 10.45 -0.42
N PRO A 77 1.94 11.36 0.23
CA PRO A 77 1.86 11.51 1.68
C PRO A 77 0.46 11.88 2.16
N SER A 78 -0.20 12.83 1.51
CA SER A 78 -1.54 13.28 1.90
C SER A 78 -2.62 12.21 1.68
N LEU A 79 -2.42 11.29 0.72
CA LEU A 79 -3.31 10.15 0.54
C LEU A 79 -3.16 9.09 1.65
N MET A 80 -1.99 9.02 2.28
CA MET A 80 -1.72 8.09 3.38
C MET A 80 -2.14 8.63 4.75
N GLU A 81 -2.55 9.89 4.83
CA GLU A 81 -3.02 10.49 6.09
C GLU A 81 -4.36 9.89 6.54
N PRO A 82 -4.58 9.76 7.86
CA PRO A 82 -5.87 9.35 8.41
C PRO A 82 -6.99 10.29 7.97
N GLY A 83 -8.12 9.74 7.54
CA GLY A 83 -9.25 10.53 7.02
C GLY A 83 -9.09 11.06 5.60
N SER A 84 -8.02 10.69 4.90
CA SER A 84 -7.85 10.96 3.47
C SER A 84 -8.92 10.26 2.63
N ARG A 85 -8.96 10.57 1.33
CA ARG A 85 -9.89 9.88 0.42
C ARG A 85 -9.60 8.38 0.30
N LEU A 86 -8.33 8.00 0.33
CA LEU A 86 -7.92 6.60 0.30
C LEU A 86 -8.32 5.89 1.59
N SER A 87 -7.98 6.48 2.77
CA SER A 87 -8.38 5.93 4.07
C SER A 87 -9.89 5.68 4.13
N ARG A 88 -10.72 6.65 3.71
CA ARG A 88 -12.19 6.48 3.72
C ARG A 88 -12.68 5.35 2.82
N VAL A 89 -12.04 5.13 1.67
CA VAL A 89 -12.40 4.03 0.77
C VAL A 89 -12.03 2.67 1.40
N ILE A 90 -10.89 2.59 2.07
CA ILE A 90 -10.43 1.39 2.80
C ILE A 90 -11.32 1.14 4.01
N ASP A 91 -11.54 2.15 4.85
CA ASP A 91 -12.37 2.03 6.07
C ASP A 91 -13.80 1.59 5.75
N ALA A 92 -14.38 2.12 4.67
CA ALA A 92 -15.71 1.70 4.21
C ALA A 92 -15.72 0.25 3.73
N PHE A 93 -14.68 -0.18 3.01
CA PHE A 93 -14.54 -1.56 2.57
C PHE A 93 -14.36 -2.52 3.75
N ASP A 94 -13.50 -2.20 4.70
CA ASP A 94 -13.24 -3.04 5.88
C ASP A 94 -14.48 -3.17 6.77
N SER A 95 -15.22 -2.08 6.96
CA SER A 95 -16.49 -2.09 7.69
C SER A 95 -17.51 -3.00 7.00
N TRP A 96 -17.67 -2.85 5.68
CA TRP A 96 -18.58 -3.68 4.88
C TRP A 96 -18.13 -5.16 4.90
N LEU A 97 -16.85 -5.45 4.75
CA LEU A 97 -16.33 -6.82 4.78
C LEU A 97 -16.56 -7.49 6.14
N SER A 98 -16.43 -6.73 7.22
CA SER A 98 -16.77 -7.20 8.57
C SER A 98 -18.27 -7.55 8.68
N GLU A 99 -19.17 -6.73 8.13
CA GLU A 99 -20.59 -7.00 8.08
C GLU A 99 -20.91 -8.28 7.27
N VAL A 100 -20.24 -8.45 6.12
CA VAL A 100 -20.32 -9.68 5.31
C VAL A 100 -19.96 -10.91 6.14
N GLY A 101 -18.85 -10.86 6.88
CA GLY A 101 -18.42 -11.94 7.76
C GLY A 101 -19.49 -12.29 8.80
N GLN A 102 -20.02 -11.29 9.49
CA GLN A 102 -21.05 -11.48 10.51
C GLN A 102 -22.32 -12.14 9.95
N VAL A 103 -22.77 -11.71 8.76
CA VAL A 103 -23.96 -12.28 8.10
C VAL A 103 -23.71 -13.73 7.67
N TRP A 104 -22.53 -14.04 7.14
CA TRP A 104 -22.20 -15.43 6.76
C TRP A 104 -22.06 -16.34 7.98
N ASP A 105 -21.46 -15.88 9.05
CA ASP A 105 -21.35 -16.64 10.31
C ASP A 105 -22.72 -16.89 10.94
N ALA A 106 -23.60 -15.88 10.92
CA ALA A 106 -24.99 -16.05 11.38
C ALA A 106 -25.75 -17.09 10.55
N ARG A 107 -25.59 -17.08 9.21
CA ARG A 107 -26.22 -18.06 8.31
C ARG A 107 -25.72 -19.47 8.55
N ASN A 108 -24.43 -19.65 8.86
CA ASN A 108 -23.82 -20.95 9.12
C ASN A 108 -24.19 -21.50 10.50
N SER A 109 -24.43 -20.62 11.48
CA SER A 109 -24.74 -20.99 12.86
C SER A 109 -26.21 -21.40 13.05
N LEU A 110 -27.11 -20.93 12.18
CA LEU A 110 -28.54 -21.12 12.29
C LEU A 110 -29.00 -22.24 11.31
N SER A 111 -28.82 -23.50 11.71
CA SER A 111 -29.32 -24.71 11.03
C SER A 111 -30.85 -24.94 11.25
N GLY A 112 -31.69 -23.92 11.26
CA GLY A 112 -33.12 -24.04 11.57
C GLY A 112 -34.03 -23.04 10.88
N GLU A 113 -35.24 -23.48 10.63
CA GLU A 113 -36.38 -22.94 9.91
C GLU A 113 -36.79 -21.52 10.28
N ASN A 114 -36.35 -20.49 10.07
CA ASN A 114 -36.81 -19.09 10.18
C ASN A 114 -35.67 -18.10 10.41
N VAL A 115 -34.75 -18.01 9.46
CA VAL A 115 -33.78 -16.94 9.50
C VAL A 115 -34.19 -15.85 8.51
N TYR A 116 -34.79 -14.78 9.00
CA TYR A 116 -34.84 -13.50 8.29
C TYR A 116 -33.40 -12.99 8.18
N VAL A 117 -32.64 -13.52 7.24
CA VAL A 117 -31.28 -13.07 7.01
C VAL A 117 -31.34 -11.86 6.10
N ARG A 118 -30.86 -10.74 6.63
CA ARG A 118 -30.64 -9.52 5.87
C ARG A 118 -29.84 -9.83 4.61
N SER A 119 -30.35 -9.39 3.46
CA SER A 119 -29.61 -9.46 2.19
C SER A 119 -28.42 -8.51 2.25
N LEU A 120 -27.28 -8.98 1.77
CA LEU A 120 -26.07 -8.17 1.65
C LEU A 120 -26.13 -7.37 0.36
N GLU A 121 -26.00 -6.06 0.51
CA GLU A 121 -25.85 -5.14 -0.60
C GLU A 121 -24.36 -4.84 -0.83
N GLY A 122 -24.01 -4.40 -2.04
CA GLY A 122 -22.68 -3.91 -2.34
C GLY A 122 -22.39 -2.56 -1.65
N LEU A 123 -21.17 -2.09 -1.77
CA LEU A 123 -20.70 -0.81 -1.22
C LEU A 123 -21.38 0.44 -1.84
N GLY A 124 -22.08 0.23 -2.96
CA GLY A 124 -22.85 1.26 -3.64
C GLY A 124 -22.04 2.17 -4.58
N GLU A 125 -22.78 2.93 -5.40
CA GLU A 125 -22.22 3.74 -6.49
C GLU A 125 -21.23 4.80 -6.00
N SER A 126 -21.44 5.36 -4.81
CA SER A 126 -20.55 6.39 -4.25
C SER A 126 -19.15 5.85 -3.98
N TRP A 127 -19.06 4.65 -3.39
CA TRP A 127 -17.78 3.99 -3.15
C TRP A 127 -17.10 3.58 -4.47
N GLU A 128 -17.86 3.02 -5.41
CA GLU A 128 -17.34 2.65 -6.72
C GLU A 128 -16.76 3.88 -7.46
N ALA A 129 -17.47 5.00 -7.45
CA ALA A 129 -17.02 6.24 -8.07
C ALA A 129 -15.75 6.78 -7.41
N GLN A 130 -15.62 6.70 -6.08
CA GLN A 130 -14.42 7.12 -5.35
C GLN A 130 -13.23 6.20 -5.67
N ASN A 131 -13.42 4.87 -5.64
CA ASN A 131 -12.41 3.89 -6.01
C ASN A 131 -11.93 4.12 -7.45
N ALA A 132 -12.85 4.26 -8.42
CA ALA A 132 -12.53 4.53 -9.82
C ALA A 132 -11.79 5.87 -10.01
N SER A 133 -12.15 6.90 -9.26
CA SER A 133 -11.47 8.21 -9.30
C SER A 133 -10.03 8.11 -8.79
N LEU A 134 -9.82 7.43 -7.65
CA LEU A 134 -8.49 7.16 -7.10
C LEU A 134 -7.65 6.33 -8.07
N THR A 135 -8.20 5.24 -8.59
CA THR A 135 -7.52 4.37 -9.57
C THR A 135 -7.05 5.16 -10.79
N ARG A 136 -7.90 6.02 -11.35
CA ARG A 136 -7.53 6.86 -12.50
C ARG A 136 -6.40 7.83 -12.15
N LYS A 137 -6.45 8.48 -10.98
CA LYS A 137 -5.42 9.42 -10.53
C LYS A 137 -4.08 8.74 -10.32
N LEU A 138 -4.06 7.63 -9.56
CA LEU A 138 -2.84 6.87 -9.29
C LEU A 138 -2.23 6.26 -10.57
N THR A 139 -3.08 5.75 -11.47
CA THR A 139 -2.64 5.29 -12.80
C THR A 139 -2.03 6.43 -13.62
N GLY A 140 -2.58 7.63 -13.54
CA GLY A 140 -2.01 8.83 -14.16
C GLY A 140 -0.59 9.12 -13.68
N PHE A 141 -0.37 9.09 -12.36
CA PHE A 141 0.95 9.27 -11.77
C PHE A 141 1.93 8.17 -12.17
N LEU A 142 1.49 6.91 -12.13
CA LEU A 142 2.33 5.79 -12.53
C LEU A 142 2.80 5.93 -13.97
N ARG A 143 1.89 6.25 -14.90
CA ARG A 143 2.22 6.49 -16.32
C ARG A 143 3.18 7.67 -16.53
N GLN A 144 3.04 8.75 -15.74
CA GLN A 144 3.98 9.86 -15.79
C GLN A 144 5.38 9.42 -15.36
N LEU A 145 5.50 8.65 -14.27
CA LEU A 145 6.78 8.13 -13.79
C LEU A 145 7.39 7.08 -14.74
N GLU A 146 6.57 6.29 -15.43
CA GLU A 146 7.03 5.31 -16.42
C GLU A 146 7.64 5.97 -17.67
N ARG A 147 7.17 7.14 -18.02
CA ARG A 147 7.71 7.93 -19.15
C ARG A 147 9.05 8.59 -18.86
N LEU A 148 9.45 8.68 -17.59
CA LEU A 148 10.73 9.24 -17.23
C LEU A 148 11.86 8.34 -17.70
N PRO A 149 12.92 8.91 -18.31
CA PRO A 149 14.13 8.15 -18.59
C PRO A 149 14.71 7.61 -17.28
N PRO A 150 15.24 6.39 -17.27
CA PRO A 150 15.79 5.81 -16.06
C PRO A 150 16.98 6.66 -15.59
N PRO A 151 16.94 7.20 -14.35
CA PRO A 151 18.06 7.93 -13.81
C PRO A 151 19.21 6.97 -13.47
N ALA A 152 20.45 7.50 -13.38
CA ALA A 152 21.63 6.73 -13.03
C ALA A 152 21.37 5.83 -11.81
N SER A 153 21.69 4.55 -11.93
CA SER A 153 21.44 3.56 -10.87
C SER A 153 22.17 3.94 -9.57
N GLY A 154 21.50 3.75 -8.44
CA GLY A 154 22.02 4.09 -7.12
C GLY A 154 22.01 5.59 -6.80
N SER A 155 21.47 6.45 -7.67
CA SER A 155 21.18 7.84 -7.32
C SER A 155 19.95 7.94 -6.42
N SER A 156 19.88 8.99 -5.59
CA SER A 156 18.70 9.26 -4.75
C SER A 156 17.43 9.42 -5.58
N ILE A 157 17.55 9.99 -6.78
CA ILE A 157 16.44 10.16 -7.71
C ILE A 157 15.93 8.79 -8.20
N ALA A 158 16.84 7.86 -8.54
CA ALA A 158 16.46 6.51 -8.93
C ALA A 158 15.71 5.78 -7.80
N CYS A 159 16.17 5.94 -6.56
CA CYS A 159 15.51 5.38 -5.38
C CYS A 159 14.11 5.96 -5.20
N ILE A 160 13.95 7.28 -5.30
CA ILE A 160 12.67 7.99 -5.17
C ILE A 160 11.70 7.53 -6.27
N VAL A 161 12.11 7.52 -7.54
CA VAL A 161 11.27 7.06 -8.66
C VAL A 161 10.83 5.62 -8.47
N SER A 162 11.77 4.73 -8.07
CA SER A 162 11.46 3.33 -7.81
C SER A 162 10.49 3.16 -6.65
N ALA A 163 10.71 3.86 -5.53
CA ALA A 163 9.83 3.81 -4.36
C ALA A 163 8.41 4.32 -4.69
N CYS A 164 8.30 5.43 -5.43
CA CYS A 164 7.00 5.94 -5.88
C CYS A 164 6.28 4.95 -6.80
N LYS A 165 6.97 4.32 -7.74
CA LYS A 165 6.37 3.30 -8.62
C LYS A 165 5.89 2.07 -7.84
N GLN A 166 6.67 1.59 -6.88
CA GLN A 166 6.29 0.46 -6.03
C GLN A 166 5.08 0.79 -5.17
N LEU A 167 5.07 1.96 -4.53
CA LEU A 167 3.94 2.40 -3.71
C LEU A 167 2.66 2.56 -4.55
N LEU A 168 2.74 3.23 -5.71
CA LEU A 168 1.62 3.39 -6.62
C LEU A 168 1.09 2.04 -7.12
N GLY A 169 1.99 1.11 -7.48
CA GLY A 169 1.63 -0.24 -7.90
C GLY A 169 0.91 -1.01 -6.78
N GLY A 170 1.41 -0.92 -5.54
CA GLY A 170 0.77 -1.52 -4.37
C GLY A 170 -0.64 -0.98 -4.13
N LEU A 171 -0.80 0.34 -4.10
CA LEU A 171 -2.10 0.99 -3.91
C LEU A 171 -3.11 0.64 -5.02
N LEU A 172 -2.67 0.59 -6.27
CA LEU A 172 -3.52 0.19 -7.40
C LEU A 172 -3.94 -1.28 -7.29
N ALA A 173 -3.04 -2.16 -6.88
CA ALA A 173 -3.36 -3.57 -6.64
C ALA A 173 -4.38 -3.72 -5.51
N GLU A 174 -4.24 -2.99 -4.41
CA GLU A 174 -5.17 -2.99 -3.29
C GLU A 174 -6.57 -2.52 -3.70
N LEU A 175 -6.68 -1.38 -4.40
CA LEU A 175 -7.95 -0.88 -4.93
C LEU A 175 -8.62 -1.89 -5.87
N GLN A 176 -7.84 -2.59 -6.70
CA GLN A 176 -8.35 -3.61 -7.60
C GLN A 176 -8.81 -4.87 -6.84
N VAL A 177 -8.09 -5.28 -5.80
CA VAL A 177 -8.48 -6.42 -4.95
C VAL A 177 -9.80 -6.11 -4.25
N MET A 178 -9.94 -4.95 -3.63
CA MET A 178 -11.18 -4.52 -2.97
C MET A 178 -12.37 -4.58 -3.94
N LYS A 179 -12.24 -4.03 -5.14
CA LYS A 179 -13.27 -4.07 -6.19
C LYS A 179 -13.61 -5.50 -6.60
N THR A 180 -12.61 -6.36 -6.72
CA THR A 180 -12.81 -7.76 -7.11
C THR A 180 -13.51 -8.56 -6.01
N VAL A 181 -13.15 -8.32 -4.75
CA VAL A 181 -13.78 -8.96 -3.58
C VAL A 181 -15.25 -8.53 -3.49
N GLU A 182 -15.53 -7.24 -3.57
CA GLU A 182 -16.87 -6.70 -3.55
C GLU A 182 -17.75 -7.36 -4.64
N ALA A 183 -17.30 -7.35 -5.88
CA ALA A 183 -18.03 -7.96 -7.00
C ALA A 183 -18.30 -9.46 -6.79
N ARG A 184 -17.33 -10.20 -6.23
CA ARG A 184 -17.47 -11.64 -5.93
C ARG A 184 -18.47 -11.89 -4.81
N VAL A 185 -18.44 -11.09 -3.75
CA VAL A 185 -19.38 -11.20 -2.62
C VAL A 185 -20.80 -10.93 -3.09
N VAL A 186 -21.01 -9.84 -3.84
CA VAL A 186 -22.33 -9.49 -4.38
C VAL A 186 -22.86 -10.57 -5.33
N ALA A 187 -22.01 -11.12 -6.19
CA ALA A 187 -22.40 -12.22 -7.08
C ALA A 187 -22.80 -13.48 -6.30
N LYS A 188 -22.03 -13.85 -5.26
CA LYS A 188 -22.34 -14.98 -4.38
C LYS A 188 -23.63 -14.77 -3.61
N GLU A 189 -23.89 -13.55 -3.16
CA GLU A 189 -25.13 -13.18 -2.48
C GLU A 189 -26.34 -13.32 -3.38
N ARG A 190 -26.27 -12.83 -4.62
CA ARG A 190 -27.35 -12.99 -5.62
C ARG A 190 -27.67 -14.47 -5.86
N GLN A 191 -26.64 -15.29 -6.04
CA GLN A 191 -26.80 -16.73 -6.23
C GLN A 191 -27.48 -17.38 -5.02
N TRP A 192 -27.06 -17.01 -3.80
CA TRP A 192 -27.68 -17.54 -2.57
C TRP A 192 -29.16 -17.13 -2.47
N VAL A 193 -29.49 -15.88 -2.75
CA VAL A 193 -30.89 -15.39 -2.76
C VAL A 193 -31.74 -16.13 -3.78
N GLU A 194 -31.23 -16.30 -5.01
CA GLU A 194 -31.91 -17.03 -6.06
C GLU A 194 -32.18 -18.50 -5.68
N GLU A 195 -31.23 -19.16 -5.06
CA GLU A 195 -31.37 -20.52 -4.59
C GLU A 195 -32.39 -20.64 -3.46
N ARG A 196 -32.40 -19.72 -2.51
CA ARG A 196 -33.39 -19.68 -1.43
C ARG A 196 -34.80 -19.41 -1.96
N LEU A 197 -34.96 -18.49 -2.88
CA LEU A 197 -36.26 -18.22 -3.53
C LEU A 197 -36.79 -19.44 -4.29
N ARG A 198 -35.89 -20.18 -4.96
CA ARG A 198 -36.23 -21.42 -5.66
C ARG A 198 -36.72 -22.49 -4.69
N LEU A 199 -36.04 -22.67 -3.56
CA LEU A 199 -36.45 -23.63 -2.52
C LEU A 199 -37.84 -23.28 -1.94
N ILE A 200 -38.05 -22.00 -1.60
CA ILE A 200 -39.36 -21.52 -1.10
C ILE A 200 -40.48 -21.76 -2.14
N ALA A 201 -40.19 -21.46 -3.41
CA ALA A 201 -41.19 -21.69 -4.48
C ALA A 201 -41.53 -23.18 -4.65
N GLN A 202 -40.56 -24.07 -4.49
CA GLN A 202 -40.80 -25.53 -4.52
C GLN A 202 -41.64 -26.00 -3.34
N ASP A 203 -41.36 -25.48 -2.13
CA ASP A 203 -42.10 -25.83 -0.91
C ASP A 203 -43.58 -25.35 -0.97
N MET A 204 -43.80 -24.20 -1.61
CA MET A 204 -45.17 -23.66 -1.78
C MET A 204 -45.94 -24.29 -2.93
N GLY A 205 -45.43 -25.30 -3.62
CA GLY A 205 -46.10 -25.98 -4.72
C GLY A 205 -46.35 -25.12 -5.96
N ALA A 206 -45.69 -24.00 -6.09
CA ALA A 206 -45.79 -23.14 -7.26
C ALA A 206 -44.97 -23.70 -8.45
N PRO A 207 -45.51 -23.75 -9.68
CA PRO A 207 -44.74 -24.19 -10.83
C PRO A 207 -43.57 -23.24 -11.08
N VAL A 208 -42.39 -23.78 -11.10
CA VAL A 208 -41.14 -23.01 -11.42
C VAL A 208 -41.23 -22.56 -12.87
N VAL A 209 -41.60 -21.32 -13.11
CA VAL A 209 -41.51 -20.71 -14.44
C VAL A 209 -40.02 -20.34 -14.64
N PRO A 210 -39.36 -20.94 -15.63
CA PRO A 210 -37.96 -20.52 -15.92
C PRO A 210 -38.00 -19.10 -16.44
N THR A 211 -37.45 -18.16 -15.66
CA THR A 211 -37.27 -16.77 -16.09
C THR A 211 -36.23 -16.75 -17.20
N GLN A 212 -36.68 -16.83 -18.45
CA GLN A 212 -35.85 -16.44 -19.58
C GLN A 212 -35.56 -14.96 -19.44
N VAL A 213 -34.33 -14.63 -19.06
CA VAL A 213 -33.79 -13.28 -19.18
C VAL A 213 -33.72 -12.96 -20.67
N GLN A 214 -34.81 -12.38 -21.21
CA GLN A 214 -34.75 -11.77 -22.52
C GLN A 214 -33.78 -10.61 -22.45
N ALA A 215 -32.63 -10.78 -23.13
CA ALA A 215 -31.70 -9.72 -23.42
C ALA A 215 -32.44 -8.63 -24.22
N TRP A 216 -32.79 -7.51 -23.60
CA TRP A 216 -33.15 -6.30 -24.30
C TRP A 216 -31.88 -5.72 -24.93
N ARG A 217 -31.68 -6.08 -26.21
CA ARG A 217 -30.88 -5.27 -27.14
C ARG A 217 -31.80 -4.17 -27.67
N MET A 218 -31.48 -2.94 -27.37
CA MET A 218 -31.58 -1.76 -28.21
C MET A 218 -30.49 -0.75 -27.82
#